data_317aa680a45d45660bf70d5af02a1e4e
#
_entry.id   317aa680a45d45660bf70d5af02a1e4e
#
_cell.length_a   1.000
_cell.length_b   1.000
_cell.length_c   1.000
_cell.angle_alpha   90.00
_cell.angle_beta   90.00
_cell.angle_gamma   90.00
#
_symmetry.space_group_name_H-M   'P 1'
#
loop_
_entity.id
_entity.type
_entity.pdbx_description
1 polymer ?
#
loop_
_entity_poly.entity_id
_entity_poly.type
_entity_poly.pdbx_seq_one_letter_code
_entity_poly.pdbx_strand_id
1 'polypeptide(L)'
;DGVAARYADPALGLSQAEIEQIREQMGVDKPLIQQYFATLGGLFTGDLGYSVASGTPVFDLITDAAPHTFALAATSVGLAIVVALATAYVATLPGAGALRSAVRALPSFMVSLPGFWIAILLLQFFSFRLGWVNVVDPTPLEGLILPTLTLAVPMAAPLMQVLIRSIDEVRAQPFVQVVRARGASEARIFWRDVL
;
A
#
# COMPACT_ATOMS: atom_id res chain seq x y z
N ASP A 1 -9.40 -31.72 -9.34
CA ASP A 1 -8.00 -31.83 -8.90
C ASP A 1 -7.19 -30.74 -9.61
N GLY A 2 -6.68 -29.78 -8.84
CA GLY A 2 -5.99 -28.59 -9.36
C GLY A 2 -4.65 -28.94 -10.05
N VAL A 3 -4.01 -30.04 -9.64
CA VAL A 3 -2.77 -30.55 -10.25
C VAL A 3 -3.07 -31.11 -11.63
N ALA A 4 -4.08 -31.97 -11.76
CA ALA A 4 -4.47 -32.53 -13.05
C ALA A 4 -4.90 -31.43 -14.02
N ALA A 5 -5.68 -30.43 -13.57
CA ALA A 5 -6.13 -29.34 -14.44
C ALA A 5 -4.97 -28.48 -14.99
N ARG A 6 -3.83 -28.40 -14.27
CA ARG A 6 -2.70 -27.56 -14.66
C ARG A 6 -1.60 -28.33 -15.39
N TYR A 7 -1.28 -29.52 -14.92
CA TYR A 7 -0.11 -30.29 -15.39
C TYR A 7 -0.46 -31.38 -16.41
N ALA A 8 -1.74 -31.68 -16.62
CA ALA A 8 -2.19 -32.62 -17.64
C ALA A 8 -2.24 -32.01 -19.08
N ASP A 9 -1.82 -30.75 -19.25
CA ASP A 9 -1.75 -30.13 -20.57
C ASP A 9 -0.62 -30.78 -21.38
N PRO A 10 -0.92 -31.38 -22.55
CA PRO A 10 0.07 -31.98 -23.43
C PRO A 10 1.18 -31.01 -23.87
N ALA A 11 0.90 -29.69 -23.87
CA ALA A 11 1.87 -28.65 -24.22
C ALA A 11 3.04 -28.56 -23.22
N LEU A 12 2.87 -29.03 -21.98
CA LEU A 12 3.92 -29.04 -20.95
C LEU A 12 4.91 -30.21 -21.11
N GLY A 13 4.60 -31.22 -21.98
CA GLY A 13 5.47 -32.34 -22.24
C GLY A 13 5.76 -33.26 -21.03
N LEU A 14 5.00 -33.14 -19.96
CA LEU A 14 5.18 -33.92 -18.72
C LEU A 14 4.63 -35.35 -18.95
N SER A 15 5.41 -36.35 -18.52
CA SER A 15 4.95 -37.73 -18.44
C SER A 15 3.95 -37.95 -17.33
N GLN A 16 3.12 -38.99 -17.43
CA GLN A 16 2.18 -39.37 -16.35
C GLN A 16 2.90 -39.64 -15.02
N ALA A 17 4.13 -40.16 -15.06
CA ALA A 17 4.93 -40.42 -13.87
C ALA A 17 5.38 -39.12 -13.19
N GLU A 18 5.74 -38.10 -13.96
CA GLU A 18 6.09 -36.78 -13.41
C GLU A 18 4.88 -36.05 -12.81
N ILE A 19 3.73 -36.16 -13.46
CA ILE A 19 2.47 -35.62 -12.91
C ILE A 19 2.12 -36.30 -11.59
N GLU A 20 2.30 -37.63 -11.48
CA GLU A 20 2.03 -38.38 -10.28
C GLU A 20 3.01 -38.00 -9.13
N GLN A 21 4.29 -37.80 -9.45
CA GLN A 21 5.26 -37.28 -8.47
C GLN A 21 4.89 -35.89 -7.95
N ILE A 22 4.43 -34.99 -8.83
CA ILE A 22 3.95 -33.67 -8.44
C ILE A 22 2.72 -33.78 -7.54
N ARG A 23 1.78 -34.69 -7.82
CA ARG A 23 0.61 -34.96 -6.98
C ARG A 23 1.01 -35.46 -5.60
N GLU A 24 1.94 -36.40 -5.53
CA GLU A 24 2.44 -36.95 -4.28
C GLU A 24 3.17 -35.88 -3.45
N GLN A 25 4.02 -35.06 -4.07
CA GLN A 25 4.70 -33.93 -3.41
C GLN A 25 3.72 -32.88 -2.87
N MET A 26 2.65 -32.62 -3.60
CA MET A 26 1.60 -31.69 -3.17
C MET A 26 0.61 -32.32 -2.18
N GLY A 27 0.71 -33.64 -1.92
CA GLY A 27 -0.14 -34.35 -0.96
C GLY A 27 -1.63 -34.36 -1.32
N VAL A 28 -1.96 -34.18 -2.60
CA VAL A 28 -3.35 -34.03 -3.09
C VAL A 28 -4.12 -35.35 -2.98
N ASP A 29 -3.43 -36.49 -2.90
CA ASP A 29 -4.02 -37.84 -2.81
C ASP A 29 -4.45 -38.22 -1.38
N LYS A 30 -4.11 -37.40 -0.38
CA LYS A 30 -4.51 -37.59 1.00
C LYS A 30 -5.96 -37.17 1.24
N PRO A 31 -6.69 -37.78 2.18
CA PRO A 31 -8.00 -37.29 2.60
C PRO A 31 -7.96 -35.82 3.01
N LEU A 32 -8.99 -35.05 2.68
CA LEU A 32 -9.05 -33.58 2.92
C LEU A 32 -8.71 -33.19 4.37
N ILE A 33 -9.16 -34.00 5.34
CA ILE A 33 -8.87 -33.74 6.75
C ILE A 33 -7.36 -33.86 7.03
N GLN A 34 -6.70 -34.84 6.43
CA GLN A 34 -5.25 -35.01 6.60
C GLN A 34 -4.48 -33.89 5.91
N GLN A 35 -4.93 -33.45 4.73
CA GLN A 35 -4.35 -32.28 4.04
C GLN A 35 -4.47 -31.03 4.90
N TYR A 36 -5.63 -30.80 5.50
CA TYR A 36 -5.87 -29.65 6.39
C TYR A 36 -4.91 -29.65 7.59
N PHE A 37 -4.81 -30.75 8.32
CA PHE A 37 -3.93 -30.83 9.48
C PHE A 37 -2.45 -30.82 9.10
N ALA A 38 -2.06 -31.40 7.97
CA ALA A 38 -0.70 -31.34 7.46
C ALA A 38 -0.31 -29.88 7.10
N THR A 39 -1.18 -29.16 6.38
CA THR A 39 -0.95 -27.75 6.03
C THR A 39 -0.91 -26.88 7.30
N LEU A 40 -1.84 -27.10 8.24
CA LEU A 40 -1.86 -26.37 9.49
C LEU A 40 -0.59 -26.64 10.33
N GLY A 41 -0.15 -27.90 10.39
CA GLY A 41 1.10 -28.27 11.07
C GLY A 41 2.32 -27.67 10.39
N GLY A 42 2.35 -27.64 9.07
CA GLY A 42 3.40 -26.99 8.26
C GLY A 42 3.57 -25.52 8.58
N LEU A 43 2.47 -24.79 8.76
CA LEU A 43 2.53 -23.37 9.14
C LEU A 43 3.32 -23.12 10.44
N PHE A 44 3.21 -24.01 11.43
CA PHE A 44 3.94 -23.90 12.70
C PHE A 44 5.42 -24.29 12.58
N THR A 45 5.80 -25.04 11.55
CA THR A 45 7.18 -25.44 11.28
C THR A 45 7.86 -24.59 10.19
N GLY A 46 7.13 -23.61 9.61
CA GLY A 46 7.61 -22.77 8.53
C GLY A 46 7.53 -23.40 7.12
N ASP A 47 6.90 -24.58 7.01
CA ASP A 47 6.60 -25.20 5.72
C ASP A 47 5.28 -24.66 5.18
N LEU A 48 5.36 -23.75 4.21
CA LEU A 48 4.21 -23.14 3.54
C LEU A 48 3.77 -23.92 2.30
N GLY A 49 4.42 -25.05 2.02
CA GLY A 49 4.17 -25.86 0.84
C GLY A 49 4.63 -25.20 -0.47
N TYR A 50 4.04 -25.65 -1.57
CA TYR A 50 4.38 -25.24 -2.92
C TYR A 50 3.21 -24.51 -3.59
N SER A 51 3.55 -23.49 -4.37
CA SER A 51 2.58 -22.78 -5.21
C SER A 51 2.05 -23.69 -6.31
N VAL A 52 0.74 -23.89 -6.35
CA VAL A 52 0.10 -24.64 -7.46
C VAL A 52 0.32 -23.93 -8.80
N ALA A 53 0.51 -22.61 -8.78
CA ALA A 53 0.67 -21.79 -9.96
C ALA A 53 2.07 -21.88 -10.60
N SER A 54 3.13 -21.93 -9.79
CA SER A 54 4.52 -21.90 -10.27
C SER A 54 5.31 -23.17 -9.95
N GLY A 55 4.82 -24.03 -9.04
CA GLY A 55 5.57 -25.20 -8.56
C GLY A 55 6.73 -24.84 -7.63
N THR A 56 6.91 -23.55 -7.28
CA THR A 56 7.98 -23.10 -6.40
C THR A 56 7.55 -23.12 -4.93
N PRO A 57 8.48 -23.28 -3.95
CA PRO A 57 8.17 -23.14 -2.54
C PRO A 57 7.53 -21.79 -2.24
N VAL A 58 6.44 -21.77 -1.50
CA VAL A 58 5.73 -20.51 -1.15
C VAL A 58 6.62 -19.61 -0.29
N PHE A 59 7.46 -20.20 0.56
CA PHE A 59 8.41 -19.47 1.38
C PHE A 59 9.36 -18.61 0.52
N ASP A 60 9.91 -19.18 -0.55
CA ASP A 60 10.82 -18.46 -1.46
C ASP A 60 10.09 -17.30 -2.16
N LEU A 61 8.87 -17.54 -2.65
CA LEU A 61 8.05 -16.47 -3.26
C LEU A 61 7.78 -15.32 -2.30
N ILE A 62 7.53 -15.63 -1.02
CA ILE A 62 7.30 -14.60 -0.01
C ILE A 62 8.59 -13.84 0.28
N THR A 63 9.70 -14.55 0.49
CA THR A 63 10.99 -13.91 0.82
C THR A 63 11.51 -13.03 -0.31
N ASP A 64 11.26 -13.40 -1.56
CA ASP A 64 11.63 -12.61 -2.73
C ASP A 64 10.73 -11.37 -2.88
N ALA A 65 9.43 -11.50 -2.62
CA ALA A 65 8.47 -10.40 -2.77
C ALA A 65 8.44 -9.45 -1.55
N ALA A 66 8.72 -9.95 -0.35
CA ALA A 66 8.57 -9.20 0.90
C ALA A 66 9.41 -7.90 0.93
N PRO A 67 10.70 -7.86 0.55
CA PRO A 67 11.50 -6.64 0.60
C PRO A 67 10.89 -5.53 -0.24
N HIS A 68 10.43 -5.84 -1.45
CA HIS A 68 9.79 -4.88 -2.35
C HIS A 68 8.46 -4.38 -1.79
N THR A 69 7.66 -5.29 -1.24
CA THR A 69 6.37 -4.97 -0.62
C THR A 69 6.56 -4.05 0.59
N PHE A 70 7.52 -4.37 1.48
CA PHE A 70 7.81 -3.53 2.64
C PHE A 70 8.37 -2.16 2.25
N ALA A 71 9.26 -2.10 1.27
CA ALA A 71 9.80 -0.83 0.76
C ALA A 71 8.68 0.05 0.19
N LEU A 72 7.81 -0.52 -0.64
CA LEU A 72 6.66 0.19 -1.21
C LEU A 72 5.65 0.62 -0.13
N ALA A 73 5.34 -0.24 0.82
CA ALA A 73 4.45 0.10 1.93
C ALA A 73 5.01 1.24 2.79
N ALA A 74 6.29 1.15 3.18
CA ALA A 74 6.93 2.17 4.01
C ALA A 74 7.00 3.54 3.31
N THR A 75 7.38 3.58 2.04
CA THR A 75 7.44 4.81 1.25
C THR A 75 6.06 5.41 1.02
N SER A 76 5.05 4.59 0.71
CA SER A 76 3.68 5.05 0.48
C SER A 76 3.01 5.57 1.75
N VAL A 77 3.14 4.85 2.86
CA VAL A 77 2.63 5.31 4.17
C VAL A 77 3.35 6.56 4.63
N GLY A 78 4.68 6.60 4.51
CA GLY A 78 5.48 7.77 4.86
C GLY A 78 5.05 9.00 4.07
N LEU A 79 4.90 8.87 2.76
CA LEU A 79 4.43 9.97 1.90
C LEU A 79 2.99 10.38 2.24
N ALA A 80 2.09 9.41 2.48
CA ALA A 80 0.71 9.71 2.86
C ALA A 80 0.62 10.51 4.16
N ILE A 81 1.43 10.15 5.17
CA ILE A 81 1.52 10.89 6.44
C ILE A 81 2.03 12.32 6.21
N VAL A 82 3.12 12.49 5.45
CA VAL A 82 3.68 13.82 5.15
C VAL A 82 2.64 14.69 4.45
N VAL A 83 1.98 14.15 3.42
CA VAL A 83 0.94 14.87 2.66
C VAL A 83 -0.25 15.21 3.56
N ALA A 84 -0.69 14.28 4.41
CA ALA A 84 -1.80 14.50 5.33
C ALA A 84 -1.48 15.59 6.37
N LEU A 85 -0.28 15.57 6.97
CA LEU A 85 0.16 16.60 7.93
C LEU A 85 0.30 17.96 7.27
N ALA A 86 0.92 18.04 6.09
CA ALA A 86 1.06 19.29 5.35
C ALA A 86 -0.30 19.88 4.98
N THR A 87 -1.21 19.04 4.49
CA THR A 87 -2.58 19.44 4.15
C THR A 87 -3.36 19.90 5.37
N ALA A 88 -3.30 19.15 6.48
CA ALA A 88 -3.96 19.51 7.72
C ALA A 88 -3.42 20.82 8.30
N TYR A 89 -2.11 21.04 8.24
CA TYR A 89 -1.50 22.30 8.66
C TYR A 89 -2.09 23.49 7.88
N VAL A 90 -2.06 23.44 6.54
CA VAL A 90 -2.59 24.52 5.68
C VAL A 90 -4.12 24.68 5.87
N ALA A 91 -4.87 23.59 5.94
CA ALA A 91 -6.32 23.58 6.09
C ALA A 91 -6.80 24.21 7.41
N THR A 92 -5.94 24.24 8.42
CA THR A 92 -6.28 24.74 9.77
C THR A 92 -5.64 26.09 10.10
N LEU A 93 -4.81 26.65 9.20
CA LEU A 93 -4.24 27.99 9.38
C LEU A 93 -5.34 29.08 9.38
N PRO A 94 -5.32 30.03 10.34
CA PRO A 94 -6.21 31.19 10.29
C PRO A 94 -5.85 32.11 9.13
N GLY A 95 -6.86 32.68 8.48
CA GLY A 95 -6.66 33.72 7.44
C GLY A 95 -6.33 33.19 6.04
N ALA A 96 -6.27 31.85 5.81
CA ALA A 96 -5.90 31.29 4.51
C ALA A 96 -6.99 31.39 3.41
N GLY A 97 -8.18 31.96 3.72
CA GLY A 97 -9.23 32.29 2.74
C GLY A 97 -9.58 31.16 1.76
N ALA A 98 -9.52 31.46 0.47
CA ALA A 98 -9.86 30.53 -0.61
C ALA A 98 -8.93 29.31 -0.64
N LEU A 99 -7.64 29.46 -0.31
CA LEU A 99 -6.71 28.34 -0.24
C LEU A 99 -7.14 27.30 0.80
N ARG A 100 -7.56 27.75 1.97
CA ARG A 100 -8.09 26.87 3.04
C ARG A 100 -9.29 26.07 2.54
N SER A 101 -10.23 26.69 1.86
CA SER A 101 -11.42 26.03 1.33
C SER A 101 -11.06 24.99 0.27
N ALA A 102 -10.16 25.31 -0.64
CA ALA A 102 -9.68 24.38 -1.67
C ALA A 102 -8.95 23.16 -1.05
N VAL A 103 -8.06 23.42 -0.09
CA VAL A 103 -7.30 22.35 0.60
C VAL A 103 -8.21 21.46 1.43
N ARG A 104 -9.28 22.01 2.04
CA ARG A 104 -10.30 21.21 2.78
C ARG A 104 -11.15 20.32 1.87
N ALA A 105 -11.33 20.69 0.61
CA ALA A 105 -12.04 19.87 -0.37
C ALA A 105 -11.17 18.74 -0.95
N LEU A 106 -9.83 18.86 -0.86
CA LEU A 106 -8.88 17.93 -1.45
C LEU A 106 -9.08 16.47 -1.04
N PRO A 107 -9.27 16.12 0.25
CA PRO A 107 -9.48 14.74 0.66
C PRO A 107 -10.69 14.08 -0.01
N SER A 108 -11.80 14.80 -0.11
CA SER A 108 -13.03 14.29 -0.75
C SER A 108 -12.83 14.05 -2.24
N PHE A 109 -12.07 14.93 -2.91
CA PHE A 109 -11.69 14.74 -4.30
C PHE A 109 -10.78 13.51 -4.48
N MET A 110 -9.76 13.34 -3.63
CA MET A 110 -8.81 12.22 -3.70
C MET A 110 -9.49 10.86 -3.51
N VAL A 111 -10.47 10.75 -2.60
CA VAL A 111 -11.25 9.50 -2.39
C VAL A 111 -12.08 9.13 -3.61
N SER A 112 -12.51 10.11 -4.40
CA SER A 112 -13.34 9.87 -5.58
C SER A 112 -12.56 9.30 -6.78
N LEU A 113 -11.22 9.35 -6.74
CA LEU A 113 -10.37 8.89 -7.84
C LEU A 113 -10.05 7.39 -7.68
N PRO A 114 -10.36 6.55 -8.68
CA PRO A 114 -9.92 5.15 -8.65
C PRO A 114 -8.40 5.04 -8.70
N GLY A 115 -7.81 4.19 -7.85
CA GLY A 115 -6.35 4.05 -7.77
C GLY A 115 -5.69 3.66 -9.10
N PHE A 116 -6.30 2.77 -9.88
CA PHE A 116 -5.79 2.41 -11.20
C PHE A 116 -5.75 3.60 -12.18
N TRP A 117 -6.72 4.49 -12.08
CA TRP A 117 -6.78 5.70 -12.91
C TRP A 117 -5.65 6.67 -12.57
N ILE A 118 -5.36 6.84 -11.27
CA ILE A 118 -4.20 7.62 -10.81
C ILE A 118 -2.91 7.00 -11.37
N ALA A 119 -2.76 5.67 -11.29
CA ALA A 119 -1.59 4.97 -11.82
C ALA A 119 -1.39 5.23 -13.32
N ILE A 120 -2.45 5.12 -14.11
CA ILE A 120 -2.40 5.35 -15.57
C ILE A 120 -2.01 6.80 -15.88
N LEU A 121 -2.59 7.77 -15.18
CA LEU A 121 -2.27 9.18 -15.39
C LEU A 121 -0.81 9.49 -15.03
N LEU A 122 -0.32 8.98 -13.90
CA LEU A 122 1.07 9.17 -13.49
C LEU A 122 2.03 8.52 -14.49
N LEU A 123 1.74 7.30 -14.92
CA LEU A 123 2.52 6.61 -15.94
C LEU A 123 2.56 7.38 -17.25
N GLN A 124 1.39 7.78 -17.76
CA GLN A 124 1.25 8.52 -19.02
C GLN A 124 2.01 9.84 -18.98
N PHE A 125 1.93 10.55 -17.86
CA PHE A 125 2.52 11.89 -17.77
C PHE A 125 4.02 11.83 -17.43
N PHE A 126 4.41 11.13 -16.36
CA PHE A 126 5.78 11.15 -15.86
C PHE A 126 6.72 10.21 -16.61
N SER A 127 6.23 9.08 -17.09
CA SER A 127 7.06 8.14 -17.85
C SER A 127 7.01 8.40 -19.34
N PHE A 128 5.83 8.31 -19.96
CA PHE A 128 5.74 8.38 -21.43
C PHE A 128 5.88 9.79 -21.99
N ARG A 129 5.32 10.81 -21.34
CA ARG A 129 5.36 12.18 -21.88
C ARG A 129 6.63 12.94 -21.47
N LEU A 130 7.02 12.87 -20.20
CA LEU A 130 8.16 13.60 -19.67
C LEU A 130 9.47 12.79 -19.69
N GLY A 131 9.39 11.45 -19.72
CA GLY A 131 10.57 10.59 -19.63
C GLY A 131 11.36 10.70 -18.32
N TRP A 132 10.70 11.16 -17.24
CA TRP A 132 11.36 11.37 -15.95
C TRP A 132 11.56 10.08 -15.16
N VAL A 133 10.71 9.09 -15.40
CA VAL A 133 10.75 7.80 -14.70
C VAL A 133 10.77 6.70 -15.74
N ASN A 134 11.83 5.88 -15.74
CA ASN A 134 11.92 4.71 -16.58
C ASN A 134 11.07 3.57 -16.00
N VAL A 135 10.17 3.00 -16.79
CA VAL A 135 9.31 1.88 -16.38
C VAL A 135 9.60 0.58 -17.13
N VAL A 136 10.43 0.62 -18.17
CA VAL A 136 10.80 -0.57 -18.95
C VAL A 136 11.97 -1.31 -18.28
N ASP A 137 12.97 -0.54 -17.81
CA ASP A 137 14.14 -1.07 -17.07
C ASP A 137 14.45 -0.10 -15.94
N PRO A 138 13.60 -0.07 -14.88
CA PRO A 138 13.75 0.90 -13.81
C PRO A 138 14.88 0.49 -12.86
N THR A 139 15.63 1.48 -12.39
CA THR A 139 16.43 1.28 -11.18
C THR A 139 15.52 0.95 -9.98
N PRO A 140 16.04 0.34 -8.90
CA PRO A 140 15.22 0.03 -7.71
C PRO A 140 14.47 1.24 -7.13
N LEU A 141 15.05 2.43 -7.21
CA LEU A 141 14.41 3.68 -6.75
C LEU A 141 13.34 4.17 -7.72
N GLU A 142 13.62 4.15 -9.02
CA GLU A 142 12.63 4.56 -10.04
C GLU A 142 11.39 3.67 -10.00
N GLY A 143 11.58 2.35 -9.80
CA GLY A 143 10.48 1.38 -9.68
C GLY A 143 9.55 1.65 -8.50
N LEU A 144 9.98 2.42 -7.48
CA LEU A 144 9.15 2.79 -6.34
C LEU A 144 8.40 4.12 -6.54
N ILE A 145 8.86 5.03 -7.40
CA ILE A 145 8.32 6.39 -7.49
C ILE A 145 6.82 6.41 -7.82
N LEU A 146 6.45 5.87 -8.99
CA LEU A 146 5.06 5.92 -9.45
C LEU A 146 4.12 5.06 -8.59
N PRO A 147 4.48 3.82 -8.17
CA PRO A 147 3.66 3.04 -7.26
C PRO A 147 3.48 3.73 -5.90
N THR A 148 4.52 4.34 -5.33
CA THR A 148 4.44 5.11 -4.07
C THR A 148 3.43 6.26 -4.19
N LEU A 149 3.52 7.07 -5.25
CA LEU A 149 2.58 8.16 -5.50
C LEU A 149 1.15 7.65 -5.68
N THR A 150 0.98 6.56 -6.43
CA THR A 150 -0.32 5.93 -6.67
C THR A 150 -1.01 5.49 -5.38
N LEU A 151 -0.25 4.85 -4.48
CA LEU A 151 -0.79 4.34 -3.22
C LEU A 151 -0.95 5.44 -2.16
N ALA A 152 -0.04 6.42 -2.13
CA ALA A 152 -0.08 7.48 -1.14
C ALA A 152 -1.33 8.37 -1.27
N VAL A 153 -1.82 8.62 -2.50
CA VAL A 153 -2.99 9.49 -2.73
C VAL A 153 -4.25 8.97 -2.00
N PRO A 154 -4.74 7.75 -2.25
CA PRO A 154 -5.92 7.24 -1.56
C PRO A 154 -5.69 7.02 -0.06
N MET A 155 -4.45 6.72 0.35
CA MET A 155 -4.11 6.52 1.77
C MET A 155 -4.07 7.84 2.55
N ALA A 156 -3.61 8.94 1.94
CA ALA A 156 -3.55 10.24 2.57
C ALA A 156 -4.94 10.84 2.84
N ALA A 157 -5.92 10.58 1.99
CA ALA A 157 -7.23 11.22 2.05
C ALA A 157 -7.99 10.99 3.38
N PRO A 158 -8.16 9.76 3.90
CA PRO A 158 -8.79 9.53 5.20
C PRO A 158 -7.96 10.12 6.35
N LEU A 159 -6.61 10.06 6.27
CA LEU A 159 -5.74 10.67 7.27
C LEU A 159 -5.93 12.19 7.33
N MET A 160 -6.00 12.86 6.18
CA MET A 160 -6.30 14.29 6.11
C MET A 160 -7.63 14.63 6.77
N GLN A 161 -8.70 13.86 6.49
CA GLN A 161 -10.02 14.10 7.04
C GLN A 161 -10.03 14.01 8.58
N VAL A 162 -9.41 12.96 9.12
CA VAL A 162 -9.29 12.75 10.55
C VAL A 162 -8.47 13.88 11.18
N LEU A 163 -7.28 14.17 10.64
CA LEU A 163 -6.39 15.21 11.17
C LEU A 163 -7.04 16.60 11.16
N ILE A 164 -7.65 17.00 10.04
CA ILE A 164 -8.31 18.32 9.94
C ILE A 164 -9.40 18.46 10.99
N ARG A 165 -10.24 17.43 11.17
CA ARG A 165 -11.32 17.44 12.15
C ARG A 165 -10.77 17.53 13.58
N SER A 166 -9.85 16.63 13.94
CA SER A 166 -9.26 16.60 15.29
C SER A 166 -8.54 17.90 15.63
N ILE A 167 -7.79 18.47 14.68
CA ILE A 167 -7.11 19.75 14.88
C ILE A 167 -8.11 20.89 15.06
N ASP A 168 -9.20 20.93 14.27
CA ASP A 168 -10.24 21.96 14.45
C ASP A 168 -10.92 21.86 15.82
N GLU A 169 -11.20 20.64 16.31
CA GLU A 169 -11.78 20.39 17.62
C GLU A 169 -10.85 20.89 18.75
N VAL A 170 -9.56 20.57 18.68
CA VAL A 170 -8.58 21.02 19.68
C VAL A 170 -8.38 22.53 19.61
N ARG A 171 -8.31 23.12 18.40
CA ARG A 171 -8.17 24.58 18.23
C ARG A 171 -9.34 25.39 18.78
N ALA A 172 -10.51 24.79 18.91
CA ALA A 172 -11.69 25.39 19.50
C ALA A 172 -11.63 25.44 21.06
N GLN A 173 -10.68 24.71 21.67
CA GLN A 173 -10.55 24.64 23.11
C GLN A 173 -10.04 25.97 23.75
N PRO A 174 -10.50 26.35 24.94
CA PRO A 174 -10.11 27.60 25.59
C PRO A 174 -8.60 27.74 25.82
N PHE A 175 -7.90 26.63 26.11
CA PHE A 175 -6.46 26.68 26.36
C PHE A 175 -5.65 27.16 25.14
N VAL A 176 -6.09 26.84 23.93
CA VAL A 176 -5.42 27.28 22.69
C VAL A 176 -5.49 28.80 22.55
N GLN A 177 -6.61 29.40 22.96
CA GLN A 177 -6.75 30.87 22.98
C GLN A 177 -5.77 31.53 23.98
N VAL A 178 -5.56 30.91 25.12
CA VAL A 178 -4.58 31.38 26.12
C VAL A 178 -3.16 31.30 25.57
N VAL A 179 -2.80 30.17 24.92
CA VAL A 179 -1.48 29.98 24.30
C VAL A 179 -1.25 31.02 23.21
N ARG A 180 -2.26 31.28 22.38
CA ARG A 180 -2.22 32.33 21.34
C ARG A 180 -2.08 33.74 21.97
N ALA A 181 -2.81 34.05 23.00
CA ALA A 181 -2.69 35.33 23.69
C ALA A 181 -1.32 35.56 24.32
N ARG A 182 -0.60 34.50 24.67
CA ARG A 182 0.80 34.55 25.15
C ARG A 182 1.82 34.74 24.02
N GLY A 183 1.39 34.94 22.74
CA GLY A 183 2.26 35.23 21.62
C GLY A 183 2.84 34.00 20.92
N ALA A 184 2.27 32.81 21.14
CA ALA A 184 2.70 31.62 20.39
C ALA A 184 2.34 31.73 18.90
N SER A 185 3.30 31.37 18.05
CA SER A 185 3.07 31.30 16.60
C SER A 185 2.12 30.15 16.23
N GLU A 186 1.39 30.27 15.12
CA GLU A 186 0.49 29.22 14.62
C GLU A 186 1.22 27.89 14.35
N ALA A 187 2.47 27.93 13.88
CA ALA A 187 3.29 26.74 13.72
C ALA A 187 3.58 26.06 15.08
N ARG A 188 3.92 26.84 16.12
CA ARG A 188 4.11 26.30 17.47
C ARG A 188 2.83 25.69 18.02
N ILE A 189 1.70 26.39 17.88
CA ILE A 189 0.40 25.89 18.30
C ILE A 189 0.09 24.56 17.61
N PHE A 190 0.31 24.46 16.29
CA PHE A 190 0.05 23.25 15.54
C PHE A 190 0.91 22.05 16.02
N TRP A 191 2.24 22.23 16.04
CA TRP A 191 3.17 21.12 16.25
C TRP A 191 3.37 20.72 17.73
N ARG A 192 3.04 21.57 18.67
CA ARG A 192 3.33 21.35 20.09
C ARG A 192 2.08 21.26 20.97
N ASP A 193 1.06 22.04 20.65
CA ASP A 193 -0.08 22.22 21.55
C ASP A 193 -1.35 21.52 21.00
N VAL A 194 -1.40 21.21 19.69
CA VAL A 194 -2.58 20.65 19.02
C VAL A 194 -2.35 19.26 18.47
N LEU A 195 -1.19 18.96 17.84
CA LEU A 195 -0.83 17.67 17.30
C LEU A 195 -0.24 16.75 18.36
#